data_a25313aa63e505fcd05b3bf6617e491d
#
_entry.id   a25313aa63e505fcd05b3bf6617e491d
#
_cell.length_a   1.000
_cell.length_b   1.000
_cell.length_c   1.000
_cell.angle_alpha   90.00
_cell.angle_beta   90.00
_cell.angle_gamma   90.00
#
_symmetry.space_group_name_H-M   'P 1'
#
loop_
_entity.id
_entity.type
_entity.pdbx_description
1 polymer ?
#
loop_
_entity_poly.entity_id
_entity_poly.type
_entity_poly.pdbx_seq_one_letter_code
_entity_poly.pdbx_strand_id
1 'polypeptide(L)'
;MSLTANGKANLATSPKTSISSEPIIIRRATLKDAPEMGRVGGRVYYDTPLTSWLWPHRAKYHAQYERHWIERRLALMLNPRNESYVACSSSGQIIGAAQFARLGDDAGAWKRIREIGVLRRVFMWVAAWVFWGYCKVRWWLEGGDKTQNKEAVETFASWCRVDGERYWGSHEERASRWHCQSLVLLPEWQGKGIGKKLMAVVMEKAQRDGVIIGLEASAKGEGLYTKLGFELLGRFTGEAGAVEDVGQGGMMIWYPEGYKKEASSEM
;
A
#
# COMPACT_ATOMS: atom_id res chain seq x y z
N MET A 1 -7.39 20.95 -67.96
CA MET A 1 -7.36 19.47 -67.91
C MET A 1 -7.12 19.06 -66.48
N SER A 2 -8.13 18.46 -65.94
CA SER A 2 -8.28 17.85 -64.57
C SER A 2 -7.29 16.74 -64.38
N LEU A 3 -6.85 16.54 -63.13
CA LEU A 3 -6.81 15.23 -62.45
C LEU A 3 -6.51 15.38 -60.94
N THR A 4 -7.56 15.16 -60.18
CA THR A 4 -7.59 14.91 -58.75
C THR A 4 -6.99 13.55 -58.43
N ALA A 5 -6.17 13.45 -57.37
CA ALA A 5 -5.87 12.17 -56.72
C ALA A 5 -5.97 12.32 -55.19
N ASN A 6 -7.11 11.86 -54.67
CA ASN A 6 -7.38 11.64 -53.26
C ASN A 6 -6.60 10.40 -52.77
N GLY A 7 -5.62 10.58 -51.94
CA GLY A 7 -4.95 9.50 -51.17
C GLY A 7 -5.43 9.51 -49.75
N LYS A 8 -6.49 8.74 -49.41
CA LYS A 8 -6.86 8.45 -48.02
C LYS A 8 -5.83 7.47 -47.41
N ALA A 9 -4.97 7.97 -46.56
CA ALA A 9 -4.14 7.13 -45.71
C ALA A 9 -5.04 6.42 -44.66
N ASN A 10 -5.18 5.11 -44.80
CA ASN A 10 -5.79 4.25 -43.80
C ASN A 10 -4.86 4.22 -42.58
N LEU A 11 -5.25 4.92 -41.50
CA LEU A 11 -4.68 4.67 -40.19
C LEU A 11 -5.12 3.26 -39.75
N ALA A 12 -4.16 2.33 -39.74
CA ALA A 12 -4.33 1.02 -39.16
C ALA A 12 -4.55 1.20 -37.63
N THR A 13 -5.79 1.00 -37.20
CA THR A 13 -6.16 0.89 -35.81
C THR A 13 -5.51 -0.38 -35.25
N SER A 14 -4.52 -0.22 -34.39
CA SER A 14 -3.96 -1.32 -33.58
C SER A 14 -5.09 -2.04 -32.83
N PRO A 15 -5.13 -3.38 -32.82
CA PRO A 15 -6.17 -4.11 -32.12
C PRO A 15 -6.08 -3.80 -30.61
N LYS A 16 -7.13 -3.21 -30.05
CA LYS A 16 -7.34 -3.14 -28.61
C LYS A 16 -7.52 -4.58 -28.12
N THR A 17 -6.44 -5.19 -27.67
CA THR A 17 -6.49 -6.51 -27.02
C THR A 17 -7.43 -6.39 -25.83
N SER A 18 -8.55 -7.07 -25.90
CA SER A 18 -9.55 -7.13 -24.81
C SER A 18 -8.98 -7.95 -23.65
N ILE A 19 -8.36 -7.28 -22.69
CA ILE A 19 -7.79 -7.90 -21.45
C ILE A 19 -8.92 -8.28 -20.45
N SER A 20 -10.17 -8.37 -20.86
CA SER A 20 -11.33 -8.42 -19.95
C SER A 20 -11.69 -9.80 -19.39
N SER A 21 -11.00 -10.88 -19.73
CA SER A 21 -11.35 -12.24 -19.28
C SER A 21 -10.21 -13.07 -18.69
N GLU A 22 -9.04 -12.47 -18.49
CA GLU A 22 -7.89 -13.21 -17.97
C GLU A 22 -8.07 -13.54 -16.47
N PRO A 23 -7.93 -14.85 -16.05
CA PRO A 23 -8.07 -15.23 -14.66
C PRO A 23 -6.95 -14.60 -13.80
N ILE A 24 -7.37 -13.90 -12.75
CA ILE A 24 -6.45 -13.28 -11.78
C ILE A 24 -6.40 -14.15 -10.53
N ILE A 25 -5.19 -14.54 -10.14
CA ILE A 25 -4.92 -15.35 -8.96
C ILE A 25 -4.48 -14.44 -7.82
N ILE A 26 -5.23 -14.46 -6.71
CA ILE A 26 -4.80 -13.84 -5.45
C ILE A 26 -4.18 -14.93 -4.58
N ARG A 27 -2.94 -14.71 -4.15
CA ARG A 27 -2.26 -15.64 -3.24
C ARG A 27 -1.45 -14.90 -2.16
N ARG A 28 -1.13 -15.60 -1.09
CA ARG A 28 -0.20 -15.11 -0.09
C ARG A 28 1.18 -14.91 -0.73
N ALA A 29 1.82 -13.77 -0.42
CA ALA A 29 3.17 -13.48 -0.88
C ALA A 29 4.22 -14.25 -0.06
N THR A 30 5.31 -14.57 -0.71
CA THR A 30 6.55 -15.13 -0.12
C THR A 30 7.66 -14.10 -0.18
N LEU A 31 8.75 -14.29 0.57
CA LEU A 31 9.90 -13.38 0.52
C LEU A 31 10.50 -13.23 -0.89
N LYS A 32 10.34 -14.24 -1.74
CA LYS A 32 10.77 -14.20 -3.14
C LYS A 32 9.98 -13.20 -4.00
N ASP A 33 8.77 -12.86 -3.58
CA ASP A 33 7.90 -11.90 -4.28
C ASP A 33 8.25 -10.44 -3.94
N ALA A 34 9.00 -10.20 -2.85
CA ALA A 34 9.28 -8.85 -2.36
C ALA A 34 9.96 -7.93 -3.39
N PRO A 35 10.92 -8.38 -4.21
CA PRO A 35 11.50 -7.54 -5.25
C PRO A 35 10.47 -7.03 -6.25
N GLU A 36 9.60 -7.92 -6.75
CA GLU A 36 8.59 -7.55 -7.74
C GLU A 36 7.47 -6.69 -7.11
N MET A 37 7.05 -7.01 -5.88
CA MET A 37 6.13 -6.15 -5.11
C MET A 37 6.70 -4.74 -4.93
N GLY A 38 8.00 -4.63 -4.68
CA GLY A 38 8.70 -3.35 -4.58
C GLY A 38 8.69 -2.58 -5.91
N ARG A 39 9.02 -3.24 -7.02
CA ARG A 39 8.99 -2.63 -8.37
C ARG A 39 7.58 -2.15 -8.75
N VAL A 40 6.57 -2.97 -8.51
CA VAL A 40 5.17 -2.58 -8.72
C VAL A 40 4.83 -1.33 -7.90
N GLY A 41 5.18 -1.29 -6.61
CA GLY A 41 4.96 -0.12 -5.76
C GLY A 41 5.71 1.12 -6.26
N GLY A 42 7.00 0.99 -6.55
CA GLY A 42 7.82 2.06 -7.07
C GLY A 42 7.30 2.64 -8.37
N ARG A 43 6.84 1.79 -9.31
CA ARG A 43 6.25 2.19 -10.58
C ARG A 43 4.91 2.92 -10.41
N VAL A 44 4.03 2.40 -9.55
CA VAL A 44 2.69 2.97 -9.32
C VAL A 44 2.76 4.38 -8.74
N TYR A 45 3.71 4.60 -7.83
CA TYR A 45 3.86 5.89 -7.15
C TYR A 45 4.86 6.83 -7.82
N TYR A 46 5.59 6.39 -8.86
CA TYR A 46 6.73 7.13 -9.43
C TYR A 46 6.41 8.57 -9.80
N ASP A 47 5.27 8.81 -10.46
CA ASP A 47 4.86 10.12 -10.97
C ASP A 47 3.84 10.83 -10.07
N THR A 48 3.61 10.34 -8.85
CA THR A 48 2.71 11.04 -7.93
C THR A 48 3.35 12.32 -7.39
N PRO A 49 2.56 13.39 -7.14
CA PRO A 49 3.07 14.63 -6.57
C PRO A 49 3.81 14.40 -5.25
N LEU A 50 3.26 13.57 -4.36
CA LEU A 50 3.89 13.19 -3.10
C LEU A 50 5.28 12.56 -3.31
N THR A 51 5.40 11.61 -4.23
CA THR A 51 6.70 10.98 -4.55
C THR A 51 7.67 11.99 -5.14
N SER A 52 7.21 12.88 -5.99
CA SER A 52 8.05 13.93 -6.59
C SER A 52 8.61 14.89 -5.55
N TRP A 53 7.83 15.20 -4.52
CA TRP A 53 8.24 16.03 -3.40
C TRP A 53 9.19 15.32 -2.44
N LEU A 54 8.91 14.07 -2.07
CA LEU A 54 9.74 13.29 -1.14
C LEU A 54 11.04 12.80 -1.78
N TRP A 55 11.01 12.38 -3.05
CA TRP A 55 12.14 11.81 -3.78
C TRP A 55 12.43 12.55 -5.10
N PRO A 56 12.77 13.85 -5.07
CA PRO A 56 12.98 14.66 -6.28
C PRO A 56 14.11 14.14 -7.15
N HIS A 57 15.08 13.44 -6.57
CA HIS A 57 16.25 12.93 -7.29
C HIS A 57 16.12 11.45 -7.72
N ARG A 58 14.91 10.87 -7.64
CA ARG A 58 14.63 9.44 -7.95
C ARG A 58 15.03 9.03 -9.37
N ALA A 59 14.94 9.94 -10.34
CA ALA A 59 15.36 9.65 -11.71
C ALA A 59 16.88 9.50 -11.82
N LYS A 60 17.64 10.37 -11.17
CA LYS A 60 19.11 10.33 -11.15
C LYS A 60 19.66 9.12 -10.39
N TYR A 61 18.99 8.72 -9.31
CA TYR A 61 19.40 7.61 -8.44
C TYR A 61 18.36 6.48 -8.47
N HIS A 62 17.89 6.12 -9.66
CA HIS A 62 16.78 5.19 -9.85
C HIS A 62 16.97 3.85 -9.13
N ALA A 63 18.17 3.27 -9.18
CA ALA A 63 18.46 2.00 -8.48
C ALA A 63 18.29 2.12 -6.95
N GLN A 64 18.61 3.28 -6.36
CA GLN A 64 18.42 3.52 -4.93
C GLN A 64 16.95 3.71 -4.60
N TYR A 65 16.18 4.39 -5.45
CA TYR A 65 14.72 4.54 -5.34
C TYR A 65 14.01 3.18 -5.42
N GLU A 66 14.30 2.36 -6.44
CA GLU A 66 13.71 1.02 -6.58
C GLU A 66 14.01 0.15 -5.36
N ARG A 67 15.26 0.14 -4.92
CA ARG A 67 15.70 -0.60 -3.74
C ARG A 67 14.97 -0.18 -2.47
N HIS A 68 14.74 1.13 -2.26
CA HIS A 68 13.94 1.63 -1.14
C HIS A 68 12.56 0.97 -1.09
N TRP A 69 11.88 0.85 -2.22
CA TRP A 69 10.58 0.18 -2.31
C TRP A 69 10.67 -1.32 -2.01
N ILE A 70 11.71 -2.00 -2.49
CA ILE A 70 11.95 -3.42 -2.21
C ILE A 70 12.21 -3.64 -0.72
N GLU A 71 13.09 -2.85 -0.13
CA GLU A 71 13.45 -2.95 1.29
C GLU A 71 12.25 -2.69 2.20
N ARG A 72 11.41 -1.71 1.86
CA ARG A 72 10.15 -1.48 2.57
C ARG A 72 9.24 -2.71 2.55
N ARG A 73 9.10 -3.39 1.41
CA ARG A 73 8.30 -4.62 1.32
C ARG A 73 8.88 -5.74 2.18
N LEU A 74 10.18 -5.95 2.12
CA LEU A 74 10.88 -6.96 2.93
C LEU A 74 10.73 -6.67 4.43
N ALA A 75 10.95 -5.44 4.87
CA ALA A 75 10.78 -5.05 6.27
C ALA A 75 9.37 -5.36 6.78
N LEU A 76 8.34 -5.04 6.00
CA LEU A 76 6.95 -5.37 6.35
C LEU A 76 6.71 -6.89 6.40
N MET A 77 7.29 -7.66 5.47
CA MET A 77 7.11 -9.12 5.43
C MET A 77 7.83 -9.86 6.56
N LEU A 78 8.88 -9.26 7.12
CA LEU A 78 9.61 -9.82 8.27
C LEU A 78 8.92 -9.53 9.62
N ASN A 79 7.88 -8.70 9.65
CA ASN A 79 7.09 -8.47 10.86
C ASN A 79 6.01 -9.56 10.98
N PRO A 80 5.97 -10.34 12.09
CA PRO A 80 4.98 -11.40 12.28
C PRO A 80 3.53 -10.90 12.38
N ARG A 81 3.31 -9.63 12.67
CA ARG A 81 1.96 -9.02 12.66
C ARG A 81 1.42 -8.76 11.26
N ASN A 82 2.28 -8.84 10.23
CA ASN A 82 1.92 -8.48 8.86
C ASN A 82 1.58 -9.69 8.00
N GLU A 83 0.71 -9.45 7.05
CA GLU A 83 0.41 -10.35 5.94
C GLU A 83 0.54 -9.62 4.61
N SER A 84 1.11 -10.30 3.64
CA SER A 84 1.28 -9.78 2.29
C SER A 84 0.62 -10.70 1.28
N TYR A 85 -0.05 -10.10 0.31
CA TYR A 85 -0.74 -10.78 -0.78
C TYR A 85 -0.34 -10.18 -2.10
N VAL A 86 -0.32 -11.02 -3.14
CA VAL A 86 -0.08 -10.61 -4.52
C VAL A 86 -1.25 -11.01 -5.40
N ALA A 87 -1.53 -10.15 -6.37
CA ALA A 87 -2.38 -10.46 -7.50
C ALA A 87 -1.49 -10.81 -8.69
N CYS A 88 -1.69 -11.98 -9.26
CA CYS A 88 -0.92 -12.48 -10.39
C CYS A 88 -1.83 -12.62 -11.62
N SER A 89 -1.30 -12.28 -12.81
CA SER A 89 -1.89 -12.60 -14.10
C SER A 89 -1.88 -14.10 -14.36
N SER A 90 -2.52 -14.56 -15.41
CA SER A 90 -2.47 -15.95 -15.87
C SER A 90 -1.05 -16.41 -16.22
N SER A 91 -0.18 -15.49 -16.66
CA SER A 91 1.23 -15.77 -16.91
C SER A 91 2.10 -15.85 -15.64
N GLY A 92 1.51 -15.63 -14.46
CA GLY A 92 2.23 -15.62 -13.17
C GLY A 92 2.90 -14.30 -12.84
N GLN A 93 2.80 -13.26 -13.68
CA GLN A 93 3.35 -11.94 -13.40
C GLN A 93 2.61 -11.28 -12.23
N ILE A 94 3.32 -10.70 -11.27
CA ILE A 94 2.73 -9.89 -10.20
C ILE A 94 2.28 -8.54 -10.78
N ILE A 95 0.98 -8.30 -10.72
CA ILE A 95 0.31 -7.10 -11.26
C ILE A 95 -0.19 -6.17 -10.16
N GLY A 96 -0.15 -6.63 -8.93
CA GLY A 96 -0.54 -5.86 -7.75
C GLY A 96 -0.16 -6.56 -6.46
N ALA A 97 -0.18 -5.81 -5.38
CA ALA A 97 0.12 -6.30 -4.05
C ALA A 97 -0.66 -5.56 -2.97
N ALA A 98 -0.94 -6.25 -1.87
CA ALA A 98 -1.50 -5.67 -0.67
C ALA A 98 -0.74 -6.16 0.57
N GLN A 99 -0.57 -5.26 1.56
CA GLN A 99 0.06 -5.58 2.83
C GLN A 99 -0.82 -5.05 3.97
N PHE A 100 -1.07 -5.93 4.93
CA PHE A 100 -1.96 -5.68 6.06
C PHE A 100 -1.23 -5.99 7.36
N ALA A 101 -1.46 -5.19 8.40
CA ALA A 101 -0.98 -5.42 9.75
C ALA A 101 -2.15 -5.74 10.69
N ARG A 102 -2.01 -6.73 11.57
CA ARG A 102 -2.93 -6.96 12.69
C ARG A 102 -2.38 -6.25 13.92
N LEU A 103 -2.95 -5.11 14.23
CA LEU A 103 -2.57 -4.25 15.37
C LEU A 103 -3.42 -4.59 16.60
N GLY A 104 -2.97 -4.11 17.76
CA GLY A 104 -3.60 -4.34 19.07
C GLY A 104 -2.92 -5.43 19.88
N ASP A 105 -3.32 -5.51 21.15
CA ASP A 105 -2.80 -6.48 22.13
C ASP A 105 -3.90 -7.43 22.66
N ASP A 106 -5.00 -7.53 21.89
CA ASP A 106 -6.09 -8.44 22.17
C ASP A 106 -5.73 -9.92 21.93
N ALA A 107 -6.57 -10.80 22.46
CA ALA A 107 -6.37 -12.25 22.37
C ALA A 107 -6.26 -12.76 20.92
N GLY A 108 -6.99 -12.14 19.95
CA GLY A 108 -6.95 -12.48 18.53
C GLY A 108 -5.61 -12.14 17.89
N ALA A 109 -5.06 -10.96 18.18
CA ALA A 109 -3.73 -10.56 17.71
C ALA A 109 -2.63 -11.49 18.23
N TRP A 110 -2.68 -11.86 19.51
CA TRP A 110 -1.72 -12.81 20.12
C TRP A 110 -1.90 -14.23 19.62
N LYS A 111 -3.15 -14.69 19.44
CA LYS A 111 -3.44 -16.01 18.85
C LYS A 111 -2.77 -16.13 17.49
N ARG A 112 -2.93 -15.12 16.62
CA ARG A 112 -2.33 -15.11 15.32
C ARG A 112 -0.79 -15.19 15.36
N ILE A 113 -0.14 -14.45 16.26
CA ILE A 113 1.32 -14.51 16.44
C ILE A 113 1.74 -15.93 16.89
N ARG A 114 0.97 -16.58 17.76
CA ARG A 114 1.25 -17.95 18.22
C ARG A 114 1.12 -18.98 17.09
N GLU A 115 0.15 -18.81 16.19
CA GLU A 115 -0.08 -19.71 15.05
C GLU A 115 1.09 -19.73 14.06
N ILE A 116 1.93 -18.69 14.02
CA ILE A 116 3.14 -18.66 13.18
C ILE A 116 4.18 -19.72 13.61
N GLY A 117 4.10 -20.22 14.84
CA GLY A 117 5.05 -21.15 15.42
C GLY A 117 6.37 -20.49 15.88
N VAL A 118 6.97 -21.07 16.93
CA VAL A 118 8.13 -20.46 17.60
C VAL A 118 9.34 -20.34 16.67
N LEU A 119 9.70 -21.42 15.98
CA LEU A 119 10.87 -21.43 15.09
C LEU A 119 10.79 -20.38 14.00
N ARG A 120 9.61 -20.26 13.37
CA ARG A 120 9.39 -19.25 12.33
C ARG A 120 9.46 -17.82 12.89
N ARG A 121 8.95 -17.57 14.11
CA ARG A 121 9.04 -16.26 14.76
C ARG A 121 10.49 -15.89 15.07
N VAL A 122 11.27 -16.84 15.60
CA VAL A 122 12.71 -16.64 15.86
C VAL A 122 13.43 -16.34 14.55
N PHE A 123 13.18 -17.12 13.50
CA PHE A 123 13.74 -16.85 12.16
C PHE A 123 13.38 -15.43 11.66
N MET A 124 12.12 -15.04 11.73
CA MET A 124 11.68 -13.70 11.29
C MET A 124 12.36 -12.59 12.10
N TRP A 125 12.50 -12.79 13.43
CA TRP A 125 13.16 -11.83 14.29
C TRP A 125 14.65 -11.70 13.95
N VAL A 126 15.38 -12.81 13.82
CA VAL A 126 16.80 -12.80 13.42
C VAL A 126 16.95 -12.18 12.03
N ALA A 127 16.13 -12.60 11.06
CA ALA A 127 16.17 -12.07 9.70
C ALA A 127 15.89 -10.56 9.66
N ALA A 128 14.97 -10.05 10.48
CA ALA A 128 14.69 -8.62 10.59
C ALA A 128 15.89 -7.84 11.13
N TRP A 129 16.57 -8.35 12.16
CA TRP A 129 17.78 -7.73 12.70
C TRP A 129 18.95 -7.73 11.70
N VAL A 130 19.21 -8.87 11.05
CA VAL A 130 20.24 -8.98 10.01
C VAL A 130 19.92 -8.02 8.86
N PHE A 131 18.68 -7.99 8.42
CA PHE A 131 18.23 -7.11 7.35
C PHE A 131 18.36 -5.62 7.75
N TRP A 132 17.98 -5.27 8.96
CA TRP A 132 18.16 -3.91 9.49
C TRP A 132 19.65 -3.51 9.51
N GLY A 133 20.52 -4.39 10.03
CA GLY A 133 21.97 -4.17 10.04
C GLY A 133 22.54 -3.99 8.64
N TYR A 134 22.15 -4.86 7.71
CA TYR A 134 22.51 -4.75 6.29
C TYR A 134 22.11 -3.37 5.70
N CYS A 135 20.86 -2.94 5.91
CA CYS A 135 20.38 -1.64 5.43
C CYS A 135 21.17 -0.48 6.03
N LYS A 136 21.54 -0.55 7.32
CA LYS A 136 22.34 0.49 8.01
C LYS A 136 23.76 0.58 7.48
N VAL A 137 24.46 -0.56 7.34
CA VAL A 137 25.82 -0.60 6.81
C VAL A 137 25.85 -0.08 5.37
N ARG A 138 24.92 -0.54 4.55
CA ARG A 138 24.82 -0.11 3.16
C ARG A 138 24.51 1.39 3.04
N TRP A 139 23.56 1.89 3.85
CA TRP A 139 23.23 3.33 3.90
C TRP A 139 24.47 4.17 4.24
N TRP A 140 25.28 3.71 5.19
CA TRP A 140 26.52 4.36 5.55
C TRP A 140 27.55 4.34 4.42
N LEU A 141 27.77 3.19 3.77
CA LEU A 141 28.68 3.04 2.64
C LEU A 141 28.29 3.89 1.43
N GLU A 142 27.01 4.06 1.17
CA GLU A 142 26.49 4.87 0.05
C GLU A 142 26.44 6.37 0.36
N GLY A 143 26.72 6.77 1.59
CA GLY A 143 26.62 8.16 2.05
C GLY A 143 25.18 8.65 2.19
N GLY A 144 24.25 7.75 2.56
CA GLY A 144 22.85 8.05 2.79
C GLY A 144 21.95 7.83 1.57
N ASP A 145 20.67 8.20 1.72
CA ASP A 145 19.73 8.20 0.61
C ASP A 145 19.84 9.50 -0.20
N LYS A 146 20.32 9.36 -1.43
CA LYS A 146 20.54 10.49 -2.36
C LYS A 146 19.29 10.84 -3.17
N THR A 147 18.23 10.05 -3.06
CA THR A 147 16.98 10.27 -3.79
C THR A 147 16.07 11.27 -3.09
N GLN A 148 16.21 11.38 -1.75
CA GLN A 148 15.27 12.07 -0.88
C GLN A 148 15.55 13.57 -0.74
N ASN A 149 14.47 14.32 -0.56
CA ASN A 149 14.49 15.61 0.12
C ASN A 149 14.26 15.37 1.62
N LYS A 150 15.31 15.55 2.43
CA LYS A 150 15.26 15.27 3.88
C LYS A 150 14.20 16.09 4.61
N GLU A 151 14.09 17.37 4.30
CA GLU A 151 13.12 18.28 4.90
C GLU A 151 11.69 17.86 4.58
N ALA A 152 11.42 17.49 3.32
CA ALA A 152 10.12 16.97 2.89
C ALA A 152 9.76 15.68 3.63
N VAL A 153 10.73 14.77 3.80
CA VAL A 153 10.51 13.48 4.51
C VAL A 153 10.23 13.75 6.00
N GLU A 154 10.95 14.65 6.66
CA GLU A 154 10.72 14.99 8.06
C GLU A 154 9.36 15.66 8.25
N THR A 155 8.98 16.58 7.37
CA THR A 155 7.67 17.24 7.36
C THR A 155 6.56 16.22 7.18
N PHE A 156 6.66 15.37 6.17
CA PHE A 156 5.68 14.30 5.93
C PHE A 156 5.55 13.34 7.12
N ALA A 157 6.69 12.95 7.72
CA ALA A 157 6.68 12.11 8.91
C ALA A 157 6.00 12.78 10.11
N SER A 158 6.13 14.11 10.24
CA SER A 158 5.42 14.87 11.28
C SER A 158 3.91 14.85 11.08
N TRP A 159 3.44 15.05 9.84
CA TRP A 159 2.00 14.96 9.50
C TRP A 159 1.44 13.56 9.76
N CYS A 160 2.16 12.51 9.31
CA CYS A 160 1.75 11.13 9.58
C CYS A 160 1.64 10.82 11.08
N ARG A 161 2.52 11.43 11.92
CA ARG A 161 2.45 11.27 13.39
C ARG A 161 1.22 11.97 13.97
N VAL A 162 0.94 13.19 13.56
CA VAL A 162 -0.24 13.95 13.99
C VAL A 162 -1.52 13.23 13.61
N ASP A 163 -1.60 12.76 12.36
CA ASP A 163 -2.78 12.01 11.90
C ASP A 163 -2.88 10.66 12.59
N GLY A 164 -1.77 9.97 12.78
CA GLY A 164 -1.71 8.71 13.52
C GLY A 164 -2.24 8.83 14.94
N GLU A 165 -1.87 9.90 15.64
CA GLU A 165 -2.38 10.18 16.98
C GLU A 165 -3.86 10.56 16.94
N ARG A 166 -4.25 11.52 16.10
CA ARG A 166 -5.60 12.03 16.00
C ARG A 166 -6.65 10.96 15.69
N TYR A 167 -6.37 10.06 14.74
CA TYR A 167 -7.37 9.11 14.24
C TYR A 167 -7.25 7.71 14.83
N TRP A 168 -6.08 7.37 15.36
CA TRP A 168 -5.80 6.04 15.89
C TRP A 168 -5.32 6.03 17.34
N GLY A 169 -4.31 6.83 17.68
CA GLY A 169 -3.65 6.79 18.99
C GLY A 169 -4.54 7.27 20.13
N SER A 170 -5.31 8.33 19.91
CA SER A 170 -6.25 8.90 20.89
C SER A 170 -7.57 8.12 21.02
N HIS A 171 -7.69 6.96 20.33
CA HIS A 171 -8.89 6.15 20.27
C HIS A 171 -8.62 4.71 20.67
N GLU A 172 -8.81 4.40 21.95
CA GLU A 172 -8.53 3.05 22.50
C GLU A 172 -9.37 1.97 21.80
N GLU A 173 -10.64 2.29 21.47
CA GLU A 173 -11.56 1.41 20.73
C GLU A 173 -11.07 1.05 19.32
N ARG A 174 -10.12 1.80 18.77
CA ARG A 174 -9.50 1.56 17.45
C ARG A 174 -8.12 0.90 17.53
N ALA A 175 -7.61 0.64 18.74
CA ALA A 175 -6.29 0.03 18.93
C ALA A 175 -6.23 -1.37 18.30
N SER A 176 -7.28 -2.17 18.52
CA SER A 176 -7.39 -3.52 17.95
C SER A 176 -8.01 -3.48 16.56
N ARG A 177 -7.17 -3.59 15.52
CA ARG A 177 -7.62 -3.49 14.13
C ARG A 177 -6.73 -4.25 13.14
N TRP A 178 -7.27 -4.54 11.98
CA TRP A 178 -6.48 -4.71 10.78
C TRP A 178 -6.17 -3.35 10.17
N HIS A 179 -4.95 -3.18 9.66
CA HIS A 179 -4.52 -1.94 9.04
C HIS A 179 -3.96 -2.21 7.65
N CYS A 180 -4.55 -1.59 6.63
CA CYS A 180 -4.05 -1.70 5.26
C CYS A 180 -2.86 -0.76 5.06
N GLN A 181 -1.66 -1.31 5.16
CA GLN A 181 -0.41 -0.54 5.02
C GLN A 181 -0.07 -0.19 3.56
N SER A 182 -0.59 -0.97 2.61
CA SER A 182 -0.39 -0.73 1.19
C SER A 182 -1.34 -1.56 0.36
N LEU A 183 -1.91 -0.97 -0.67
CA LEU A 183 -2.61 -1.64 -1.75
C LEU A 183 -2.22 -0.96 -3.06
N VAL A 184 -1.55 -1.69 -3.94
CA VAL A 184 -1.05 -1.17 -5.21
C VAL A 184 -1.42 -2.11 -6.36
N LEU A 185 -1.78 -1.51 -7.50
CA LEU A 185 -2.06 -2.21 -8.74
C LEU A 185 -1.41 -1.44 -9.88
N LEU A 186 -0.77 -2.14 -10.80
CA LEU A 186 -0.27 -1.53 -12.03
C LEU A 186 -1.40 -0.80 -12.75
N PRO A 187 -1.14 0.39 -13.34
CA PRO A 187 -2.18 1.24 -13.94
C PRO A 187 -3.06 0.51 -14.96
N GLU A 188 -2.46 -0.34 -15.80
CA GLU A 188 -3.12 -1.13 -16.84
C GLU A 188 -4.06 -2.22 -16.29
N TRP A 189 -3.97 -2.51 -14.99
CA TRP A 189 -4.79 -3.49 -14.28
C TRP A 189 -5.82 -2.86 -13.32
N GLN A 190 -5.85 -1.54 -13.22
CA GLN A 190 -6.84 -0.82 -12.42
C GLN A 190 -8.23 -0.85 -13.07
N GLY A 191 -9.28 -0.58 -12.29
CA GLY A 191 -10.66 -0.59 -12.78
C GLY A 191 -11.28 -1.98 -13.03
N LYS A 192 -10.51 -3.08 -12.87
CA LYS A 192 -10.94 -4.48 -13.15
C LYS A 192 -11.38 -5.25 -11.91
N GLY A 193 -11.66 -4.58 -10.81
CA GLY A 193 -12.11 -5.21 -9.56
C GLY A 193 -11.03 -5.94 -8.76
N ILE A 194 -9.76 -5.90 -9.19
CA ILE A 194 -8.66 -6.62 -8.52
C ILE A 194 -8.39 -6.06 -7.13
N GLY A 195 -8.43 -4.73 -6.95
CA GLY A 195 -8.30 -4.09 -5.64
C GLY A 195 -9.38 -4.54 -4.66
N LYS A 196 -10.63 -4.71 -5.14
CA LYS A 196 -11.72 -5.28 -4.34
C LYS A 196 -11.41 -6.70 -3.89
N LYS A 197 -10.88 -7.56 -4.79
CA LYS A 197 -10.49 -8.93 -4.45
C LYS A 197 -9.35 -8.97 -3.42
N LEU A 198 -8.37 -8.08 -3.52
CA LEU A 198 -7.28 -7.99 -2.53
C LEU A 198 -7.80 -7.53 -1.16
N MET A 199 -8.72 -6.54 -1.12
CA MET A 199 -9.33 -6.09 0.13
C MET A 199 -10.23 -7.14 0.75
N ALA A 200 -10.96 -7.93 -0.04
CA ALA A 200 -11.83 -8.98 0.46
C ALA A 200 -11.10 -9.95 1.39
N VAL A 201 -9.81 -10.24 1.12
CA VAL A 201 -8.99 -11.12 1.96
C VAL A 201 -8.88 -10.62 3.40
N VAL A 202 -8.65 -9.32 3.60
CA VAL A 202 -8.54 -8.75 4.95
C VAL A 202 -9.91 -8.48 5.55
N MET A 203 -10.91 -8.15 4.75
CA MET A 203 -12.29 -7.95 5.21
C MET A 203 -12.88 -9.23 5.80
N GLU A 204 -12.68 -10.38 5.15
CA GLU A 204 -13.09 -11.70 5.69
C GLU A 204 -12.39 -12.01 7.03
N LYS A 205 -11.11 -11.64 7.17
CA LYS A 205 -10.37 -11.80 8.42
C LYS A 205 -10.88 -10.87 9.51
N ALA A 206 -11.08 -9.61 9.20
CA ALA A 206 -11.57 -8.60 10.13
C ALA A 206 -13.00 -8.94 10.61
N GLN A 207 -13.85 -9.41 9.71
CA GLN A 207 -15.20 -9.91 10.04
C GLN A 207 -15.13 -11.08 11.02
N ARG A 208 -14.26 -12.06 10.76
CA ARG A 208 -14.09 -13.24 11.64
C ARG A 208 -13.47 -12.88 12.98
N ASP A 209 -12.52 -11.93 12.98
CA ASP A 209 -11.84 -11.45 14.19
C ASP A 209 -12.70 -10.47 14.99
N GLY A 210 -13.83 -9.98 14.44
CA GLY A 210 -14.69 -8.98 15.06
C GLY A 210 -14.04 -7.61 15.25
N VAL A 211 -13.05 -7.26 14.40
CA VAL A 211 -12.28 -6.02 14.54
C VAL A 211 -12.39 -5.15 13.29
N ILE A 212 -12.24 -3.86 13.46
CA ILE A 212 -12.26 -2.86 12.40
C ILE A 212 -11.08 -2.98 11.43
N ILE A 213 -11.21 -2.34 10.27
CA ILE A 213 -10.08 -2.12 9.35
C ILE A 213 -9.85 -0.62 9.24
N GLY A 214 -8.59 -0.19 9.45
CA GLY A 214 -8.13 1.17 9.23
C GLY A 214 -7.22 1.27 8.01
N LEU A 215 -7.21 2.43 7.37
CA LEU A 215 -6.27 2.73 6.28
C LEU A 215 -6.14 4.24 6.01
N GLU A 216 -5.06 4.59 5.33
CA GLU A 216 -4.80 5.88 4.71
C GLU A 216 -5.09 5.79 3.21
N ALA A 217 -6.17 6.40 2.75
CA ALA A 217 -6.55 6.42 1.35
C ALA A 217 -5.91 7.60 0.63
N SER A 218 -5.28 7.35 -0.52
CA SER A 218 -5.00 8.44 -1.46
C SER A 218 -6.29 8.93 -2.11
N ALA A 219 -6.31 10.16 -2.63
CA ALA A 219 -7.47 10.70 -3.37
C ALA A 219 -7.98 9.72 -4.44
N LYS A 220 -7.07 9.15 -5.21
CA LYS A 220 -7.38 8.15 -6.26
C LYS A 220 -7.94 6.84 -5.71
N GLY A 221 -7.52 6.45 -4.50
CA GLY A 221 -7.93 5.19 -3.85
C GLY A 221 -9.28 5.29 -3.11
N GLU A 222 -9.66 6.47 -2.67
CA GLU A 222 -10.84 6.70 -1.82
C GLU A 222 -12.12 6.09 -2.40
N GLY A 223 -12.34 6.24 -3.71
CA GLY A 223 -13.53 5.70 -4.37
C GLY A 223 -13.63 4.17 -4.35
N LEU A 224 -12.50 3.44 -4.24
CA LEU A 224 -12.52 1.99 -4.03
C LEU A 224 -13.03 1.67 -2.63
N TYR A 225 -12.49 2.33 -1.62
CA TYR A 225 -12.80 2.04 -0.22
C TYR A 225 -14.23 2.45 0.14
N THR A 226 -14.72 3.58 -0.37
CA THR A 226 -16.13 3.99 -0.21
C THR A 226 -17.08 2.93 -0.78
N LYS A 227 -16.79 2.38 -1.97
CA LYS A 227 -17.58 1.27 -2.57
C LYS A 227 -17.51 -0.04 -1.79
N LEU A 228 -16.52 -0.21 -0.91
CA LEU A 228 -16.38 -1.35 -0.01
C LEU A 228 -17.01 -1.10 1.37
N GLY A 229 -17.64 0.06 1.58
CA GLY A 229 -18.29 0.41 2.83
C GLY A 229 -17.38 1.03 3.88
N PHE A 230 -16.21 1.54 3.49
CA PHE A 230 -15.37 2.33 4.39
C PHE A 230 -15.95 3.72 4.57
N GLU A 231 -15.92 4.20 5.81
CA GLU A 231 -16.32 5.56 6.22
C GLU A 231 -15.07 6.45 6.30
N LEU A 232 -15.19 7.70 5.88
CA LEU A 232 -14.13 8.69 6.03
C LEU A 232 -14.13 9.23 7.46
N LEU A 233 -13.02 9.08 8.19
CA LEU A 233 -12.83 9.68 9.52
C LEU A 233 -12.45 11.15 9.42
N GLY A 234 -11.63 11.50 8.43
CA GLY A 234 -11.17 12.85 8.18
C GLY A 234 -10.07 12.92 7.15
N ARG A 235 -9.72 14.15 6.76
CA ARG A 235 -8.67 14.43 5.78
C ARG A 235 -7.30 14.48 6.44
N PHE A 236 -6.24 14.27 5.65
CA PHE A 236 -4.86 14.39 6.14
C PHE A 236 -4.52 15.79 6.62
N THR A 237 -3.65 15.86 7.63
CA THR A 237 -3.09 17.11 8.17
C THR A 237 -2.00 17.68 7.26
N GLY A 238 -2.08 17.64 5.98
CA GLY A 238 -1.14 18.30 5.09
C GLY A 238 -1.65 19.71 4.73
N GLU A 239 -0.77 20.69 4.58
CA GLU A 239 -1.19 21.98 4.01
C GLU A 239 -1.69 21.73 2.57
N ALA A 240 -2.96 22.00 2.34
CA ALA A 240 -3.54 22.02 1.02
C ALA A 240 -2.75 23.03 0.17
N GLY A 241 -1.92 22.51 -0.74
CA GLY A 241 -1.05 23.35 -1.59
C GLY A 241 0.44 23.00 -1.53
N ALA A 242 0.96 22.36 -0.48
CA ALA A 242 2.34 21.87 -0.47
C ALA A 242 2.53 20.68 -1.41
N VAL A 243 1.47 19.84 -1.55
CA VAL A 243 1.41 18.73 -2.51
C VAL A 243 -0.05 18.56 -2.94
N GLU A 244 -0.36 18.68 -4.21
CA GLU A 244 -1.71 18.66 -4.80
C GLU A 244 -2.61 17.49 -4.33
N ASP A 245 -2.02 16.35 -3.97
CA ASP A 245 -2.76 15.14 -3.57
C ASP A 245 -2.90 14.94 -2.05
N VAL A 246 -2.12 15.62 -1.22
CA VAL A 246 -2.09 15.37 0.23
C VAL A 246 -3.37 15.83 0.92
N GLY A 247 -4.02 16.89 0.42
CA GLY A 247 -5.28 17.40 0.99
C GLY A 247 -6.54 16.65 0.54
N GLN A 248 -6.45 15.74 -0.44
CA GLN A 248 -7.63 15.07 -1.04
C GLN A 248 -7.83 13.62 -0.57
N GLY A 249 -6.81 12.98 0.01
CA GLY A 249 -6.94 11.67 0.65
C GLY A 249 -7.42 11.77 2.09
N GLY A 250 -7.52 10.64 2.78
CA GLY A 250 -7.96 10.67 4.18
C GLY A 250 -7.83 9.34 4.90
N MET A 251 -8.06 9.44 6.20
CA MET A 251 -8.17 8.29 7.08
C MET A 251 -9.54 7.65 6.92
N MET A 252 -9.58 6.36 6.65
CA MET A 252 -10.83 5.64 6.46
C MET A 252 -10.90 4.41 7.37
N ILE A 253 -12.11 4.07 7.78
CA ILE A 253 -12.41 2.97 8.68
C ILE A 253 -13.54 2.11 8.12
N TRP A 254 -13.43 0.80 8.31
CA TRP A 254 -14.49 -0.16 8.02
C TRP A 254 -14.81 -0.95 9.27
N TYR A 255 -16.10 -1.16 9.50
CA TYR A 255 -16.62 -1.92 10.62
C TYR A 255 -17.17 -3.26 10.16
N PRO A 256 -16.85 -4.38 10.85
CA PRO A 256 -17.46 -5.66 10.58
C PRO A 256 -18.96 -5.64 10.92
N GLU A 257 -19.71 -6.50 10.27
CA GLU A 257 -21.14 -6.66 10.57
C GLU A 257 -21.35 -7.04 12.05
N GLY A 258 -22.29 -6.37 12.71
CA GLY A 258 -22.55 -6.55 14.14
C GLY A 258 -21.58 -5.84 15.09
N TYR A 259 -20.65 -5.04 14.58
CA TYR A 259 -19.75 -4.24 15.42
C TYR A 259 -20.51 -3.18 16.19
N LYS A 260 -20.38 -3.20 17.53
CA LYS A 260 -20.95 -2.16 18.38
C LYS A 260 -20.03 -0.94 18.37
N LYS A 261 -20.41 0.11 17.64
CA LYS A 261 -19.73 1.40 17.74
C LYS A 261 -19.96 1.91 19.17
N GLU A 262 -18.90 2.09 19.95
CA GLU A 262 -19.01 2.86 21.18
C GLU A 262 -19.44 4.28 20.80
N ALA A 263 -20.47 4.81 21.49
CA ALA A 263 -20.93 6.16 21.25
C ALA A 263 -19.75 7.08 21.53
N SER A 264 -19.21 7.74 20.48
CA SER A 264 -18.21 8.78 20.66
C SER A 264 -18.81 9.82 21.58
N SER A 265 -18.24 9.98 22.76
CA SER A 265 -18.48 11.14 23.60
C SER A 265 -17.98 12.34 22.81
N GLU A 266 -18.90 12.99 22.09
CA GLU A 266 -18.67 14.34 21.56
C GLU A 266 -18.34 15.24 22.75
N MET A 267 -17.09 15.66 22.85
CA MET A 267 -16.67 16.83 23.61
C MET A 267 -15.97 17.80 22.69
#